data_c39ff2d8530b0890b85fe1dd4c7f804b
#
_entry.id   c39ff2d8530b0890b85fe1dd4c7f804b
#
_cell.length_a   1.000
_cell.length_b   1.000
_cell.length_c   1.000
_cell.angle_alpha   90.00
_cell.angle_beta   90.00
_cell.angle_gamma   90.00
#
_symmetry.space_group_name_H-M   'P 1'
#
loop_
_entity.id
_entity.type
_entity.pdbx_description
1 polymer ?
#
loop_
_entity_poly.entity_id
_entity_poly.type
_entity_poly.pdbx_seq_one_letter_code
_entity_poly.pdbx_strand_id
1 'polypeptide(L)'
;MIELSRHPVKILHLNVRTELHGEEERTAVDIKIGFDLPNTYLDSLADRLRDSLYEAPDESDLLGDDARPSTHVRFPQLGTLKWAGEYGSVGLHLHLGNGRGKGDLIFTESKFGRLTIACKEGGTVACIARAQVLPSPEETAKLVGLLKREVPTTIDLTNAVDTDADDEEE
;
A
#
# COMPACT_ATOMS: atom_id res chain seq x y z
N MET A 1 -9.73 0.09 -3.82
CA MET A 1 -8.29 -0.21 -3.80
C MET A 1 -7.50 1.07 -3.53
N ILE A 2 -6.32 0.99 -2.91
CA ILE A 2 -5.55 2.18 -2.49
C ILE A 2 -4.58 2.60 -3.58
N GLU A 3 -4.79 3.76 -4.18
CA GLU A 3 -3.83 4.44 -5.06
C GLU A 3 -3.01 5.45 -4.26
N LEU A 4 -1.73 5.56 -4.57
CA LEU A 4 -0.84 6.54 -3.95
C LEU A 4 -0.21 7.42 -5.04
N SER A 5 -0.09 8.73 -4.77
CA SER A 5 0.60 9.67 -5.64
C SER A 5 1.70 10.38 -4.87
N ARG A 6 2.97 10.06 -5.15
CA ARG A 6 4.15 10.59 -4.47
C ARG A 6 4.02 10.59 -2.93
N HIS A 7 3.38 9.57 -2.41
CA HIS A 7 3.15 9.44 -0.97
C HIS A 7 4.42 8.91 -0.28
N PRO A 8 4.79 9.40 0.90
CA PRO A 8 5.93 8.89 1.65
C PRO A 8 5.67 7.45 2.09
N VAL A 9 6.51 6.54 1.63
CA VAL A 9 6.42 5.10 1.90
C VAL A 9 7.76 4.62 2.46
N LYS A 10 7.73 3.92 3.58
CA LYS A 10 8.91 3.33 4.18
C LYS A 10 9.16 1.93 3.63
N ILE A 11 10.37 1.68 3.15
CA ILE A 11 10.82 0.34 2.75
C ILE A 11 11.21 -0.43 4.00
N LEU A 12 10.37 -1.38 4.41
CA LEU A 12 10.52 -2.09 5.68
C LEU A 12 11.45 -3.30 5.56
N HIS A 13 11.29 -4.07 4.49
CA HIS A 13 12.02 -5.30 4.25
C HIS A 13 12.07 -5.62 2.76
N LEU A 14 13.14 -6.30 2.34
CA LEU A 14 13.32 -6.83 1.00
C LEU A 14 13.59 -8.33 1.10
N ASN A 15 12.90 -9.13 0.28
CA ASN A 15 13.19 -10.54 0.09
C ASN A 15 13.52 -10.79 -1.38
N VAL A 16 14.77 -11.15 -1.64
CA VAL A 16 15.27 -11.41 -2.99
C VAL A 16 15.23 -12.91 -3.24
N ARG A 17 14.63 -13.32 -4.34
CA ARG A 17 14.49 -14.71 -4.74
C ARG A 17 14.62 -14.87 -6.25
N THR A 18 14.87 -16.08 -6.70
CA THR A 18 14.86 -16.43 -8.11
C THR A 18 13.53 -17.08 -8.46
N GLU A 19 12.92 -16.62 -9.54
CA GLU A 19 11.70 -17.20 -10.11
C GLU A 19 11.97 -17.69 -11.52
N LEU A 20 11.27 -18.77 -11.91
CA LEU A 20 11.25 -19.24 -13.28
C LEU A 20 10.13 -18.56 -14.06
N HIS A 21 10.48 -17.88 -15.14
CA HIS A 21 9.55 -17.36 -16.13
C HIS A 21 9.72 -18.15 -17.43
N GLY A 22 8.97 -19.25 -17.57
CA GLY A 22 9.24 -20.26 -18.59
C GLY A 22 10.54 -21.00 -18.27
N GLU A 23 11.53 -20.95 -19.18
CA GLU A 23 12.86 -21.54 -19.01
C GLU A 23 13.91 -20.53 -18.48
N GLU A 24 13.56 -19.26 -18.34
CA GLU A 24 14.46 -18.21 -17.87
C GLU A 24 14.34 -17.99 -16.35
N GLU A 25 15.48 -17.98 -15.67
CA GLU A 25 15.58 -17.55 -14.29
C GLU A 25 15.60 -16.03 -14.22
N ARG A 26 14.71 -15.45 -13.41
CA ARG A 26 14.66 -14.01 -13.15
C ARG A 26 14.72 -13.73 -11.65
N THR A 27 15.39 -12.65 -11.30
CA THR A 27 15.38 -12.15 -9.93
C THR A 27 14.04 -11.47 -9.64
N ALA A 28 13.35 -11.96 -8.62
CA ALA A 28 12.17 -11.32 -8.07
C ALA A 28 12.49 -10.72 -6.70
N VAL A 29 11.96 -9.55 -6.42
CA VAL A 29 12.09 -8.89 -5.11
C VAL A 29 10.72 -8.59 -4.54
N ASP A 30 10.46 -9.15 -3.36
CA ASP A 30 9.31 -8.77 -2.56
C ASP A 30 9.68 -7.59 -1.68
N ILE A 31 9.01 -6.48 -1.87
CA ILE A 31 9.22 -5.23 -1.12
C ILE A 31 8.09 -5.11 -0.11
N LYS A 32 8.42 -5.23 1.18
CA LYS A 32 7.48 -4.90 2.25
C LYS A 32 7.53 -3.41 2.51
N ILE A 33 6.40 -2.75 2.34
CA ILE A 33 6.25 -1.31 2.47
C ILE A 33 5.29 -0.95 3.60
N GLY A 34 5.54 0.18 4.25
CA GLY A 34 4.68 0.75 5.29
C GLY A 34 4.39 2.21 5.01
N PHE A 35 3.16 2.63 5.22
CA PHE A 35 2.71 4.01 5.01
C PHE A 35 1.48 4.32 5.85
N ASP A 36 1.31 5.58 6.18
CA ASP A 36 0.14 6.08 6.90
C ASP A 36 -0.77 6.85 5.95
N LEU A 37 -2.08 6.65 6.08
CA LEU A 37 -3.09 7.32 5.27
C LEU A 37 -4.18 7.92 6.17
N PRO A 38 -4.85 9.00 5.75
CA PRO A 38 -6.11 9.41 6.34
C PRO A 38 -7.15 8.29 6.23
N ASN A 39 -8.00 8.13 7.23
CA ASN A 39 -9.02 7.08 7.24
C ASN A 39 -10.06 7.19 6.11
N THR A 40 -10.13 8.32 5.42
CA THR A 40 -10.95 8.50 4.22
C THR A 40 -10.60 7.54 3.10
N TYR A 41 -9.34 7.07 3.06
CA TYR A 41 -8.91 6.05 2.09
C TYR A 41 -9.57 4.68 2.28
N LEU A 42 -10.11 4.40 3.47
CA LEU A 42 -10.84 3.15 3.73
C LEU A 42 -12.03 2.97 2.80
N ASP A 43 -12.73 4.05 2.46
CA ASP A 43 -13.88 4.01 1.55
C ASP A 43 -13.49 3.72 0.09
N SER A 44 -12.20 3.81 -0.27
CA SER A 44 -11.70 3.33 -1.56
C SER A 44 -11.49 1.82 -1.62
N LEU A 45 -11.39 1.16 -0.48
CA LEU A 45 -11.31 -0.31 -0.37
C LEU A 45 -12.70 -0.94 -0.43
N ALA A 46 -13.62 -0.42 0.37
CA ALA A 46 -15.01 -0.85 0.38
C ALA A 46 -15.91 0.29 0.84
N ASP A 47 -17.08 0.38 0.24
CA ASP A 47 -18.07 1.39 0.58
C ASP A 47 -18.40 1.34 2.09
N ARG A 48 -18.38 2.51 2.73
CA ARG A 48 -18.68 2.70 4.16
C ARG A 48 -17.73 1.97 5.13
N LEU A 49 -16.55 1.53 4.67
CA LEU A 49 -15.58 0.87 5.54
C LEU A 49 -15.08 1.81 6.63
N ARG A 50 -14.88 3.10 6.31
CA ARG A 50 -14.52 4.11 7.31
C ARG A 50 -15.56 4.20 8.42
N ASP A 51 -16.84 4.32 8.08
CA ASP A 51 -17.93 4.44 9.07
C ASP A 51 -18.12 3.15 9.88
N SER A 52 -17.69 2.02 9.35
CA SER A 52 -17.70 0.73 10.05
C SER A 52 -16.60 0.64 11.11
N LEU A 53 -15.46 1.29 10.89
CA LEU A 53 -14.26 1.20 11.74
C LEU A 53 -14.05 2.44 12.63
N TYR A 54 -14.62 3.57 12.25
CA TYR A 54 -14.48 4.84 12.94
C TYR A 54 -15.84 5.47 13.25
N GLU A 55 -15.87 6.26 14.31
CA GLU A 55 -17.03 7.06 14.72
C GLU A 55 -16.59 8.46 15.14
N ALA A 56 -17.56 9.37 15.26
CA ALA A 56 -17.30 10.68 15.81
C ALA A 56 -16.97 10.56 17.32
N PRO A 57 -16.05 11.34 17.87
CA PRO A 57 -15.74 11.33 19.30
C PRO A 57 -16.94 11.79 20.14
N ASP A 58 -17.14 11.13 21.27
CA ASP A 58 -18.30 11.23 22.16
C ASP A 58 -18.37 12.52 23.01
N GLU A 59 -17.64 13.56 22.67
CA GLU A 59 -17.72 14.79 23.43
C GLU A 59 -18.91 15.63 22.96
N SER A 60 -19.91 15.68 23.81
CA SER A 60 -20.99 16.67 23.78
C SER A 60 -20.43 18.06 24.03
N ASP A 61 -19.82 18.67 23.04
CA ASP A 61 -19.52 20.08 23.12
C ASP A 61 -20.69 20.90 22.58
N LEU A 62 -21.14 21.83 23.41
CA LEU A 62 -22.33 22.65 23.26
C LEU A 62 -22.25 23.70 22.16
N LEU A 63 -21.34 23.56 21.19
CA LEU A 63 -21.12 24.49 20.10
C LEU A 63 -21.19 23.82 18.73
N GLY A 64 -22.38 23.86 18.14
CA GLY A 64 -22.53 23.90 16.70
C GLY A 64 -22.58 22.58 15.95
N ASP A 65 -23.56 22.53 15.11
CA ASP A 65 -24.02 21.53 14.15
C ASP A 65 -23.03 21.27 12.96
N ASP A 66 -21.74 21.30 13.23
CA ASP A 66 -20.77 20.89 12.22
C ASP A 66 -20.45 19.40 12.42
N ALA A 67 -20.74 18.62 11.36
CA ALA A 67 -20.47 17.19 11.31
C ALA A 67 -19.01 16.90 11.70
N ARG A 68 -18.80 16.41 12.93
CA ARG A 68 -17.48 16.08 13.43
C ARG A 68 -16.88 14.94 12.61
N PRO A 69 -15.60 15.01 12.25
CA PRO A 69 -14.97 13.92 11.51
C PRO A 69 -14.94 12.64 12.36
N SER A 70 -15.23 11.51 11.75
CA SER A 70 -15.14 10.19 12.37
C SER A 70 -13.66 9.83 12.58
N THR A 71 -13.14 10.09 13.77
CA THR A 71 -11.72 9.91 14.12
C THR A 71 -11.48 8.98 15.29
N HIS A 72 -12.56 8.59 16.00
CA HIS A 72 -12.50 7.64 17.11
C HIS A 72 -12.65 6.20 16.59
N VAL A 73 -11.75 5.31 17.01
CA VAL A 73 -11.78 3.89 16.60
C VAL A 73 -12.92 3.17 17.31
N ARG A 74 -13.87 2.61 16.53
CA ARG A 74 -15.03 1.90 17.12
C ARG A 74 -14.64 0.65 17.88
N PHE A 75 -13.76 -0.15 17.33
CA PHE A 75 -13.43 -1.48 17.84
C PHE A 75 -11.91 -1.64 17.97
N PRO A 76 -11.26 -1.02 18.98
CA PRO A 76 -9.81 -1.14 19.16
C PRO A 76 -9.34 -2.59 19.34
N GLN A 77 -10.23 -3.48 19.80
CA GLN A 77 -9.93 -4.89 20.02
C GLN A 77 -9.75 -5.69 18.72
N LEU A 78 -10.19 -5.17 17.57
CA LEU A 78 -9.95 -5.82 16.28
C LEU A 78 -8.46 -5.88 15.91
N GLY A 79 -7.67 -4.91 16.40
CA GLY A 79 -6.25 -4.83 16.10
C GLY A 79 -5.99 -4.60 14.61
N THR A 80 -4.98 -5.28 14.08
CA THR A 80 -4.61 -5.17 12.66
C THR A 80 -5.50 -6.08 11.81
N LEU A 81 -6.14 -5.48 10.81
CA LEU A 81 -7.00 -6.17 9.85
C LEU A 81 -6.22 -6.56 8.60
N LYS A 82 -6.55 -7.70 8.02
CA LYS A 82 -6.00 -8.17 6.74
C LYS A 82 -7.00 -7.90 5.62
N TRP A 83 -6.51 -7.38 4.52
CA TRP A 83 -7.25 -7.24 3.27
C TRP A 83 -6.76 -8.31 2.30
N ALA A 84 -7.66 -9.14 1.79
CA ALA A 84 -7.30 -10.35 1.02
C ALA A 84 -6.92 -10.06 -0.43
N GLY A 85 -7.34 -8.93 -1.03
CA GLY A 85 -7.12 -8.65 -2.45
C GLY A 85 -5.66 -8.63 -2.86
N GLU A 86 -5.32 -9.33 -3.93
CA GLU A 86 -4.03 -9.28 -4.62
C GLU A 86 -4.23 -8.81 -6.07
N TYR A 87 -3.32 -7.98 -6.58
CA TYR A 87 -3.45 -7.33 -7.87
C TYR A 87 -2.16 -7.44 -8.66
N GLY A 88 -2.29 -7.86 -9.93
CA GLY A 88 -1.22 -7.85 -10.93
C GLY A 88 -1.24 -6.59 -11.78
N SER A 89 -0.23 -6.41 -12.61
CA SER A 89 -0.08 -5.26 -13.54
C SER A 89 -0.20 -3.89 -12.86
N VAL A 90 0.31 -3.79 -11.63
CA VAL A 90 0.33 -2.56 -10.85
C VAL A 90 1.56 -1.74 -11.20
N GLY A 91 1.38 -0.45 -11.48
CA GLY A 91 2.49 0.48 -11.63
C GLY A 91 3.07 0.88 -10.28
N LEU A 92 4.35 0.60 -10.06
CA LEU A 92 5.09 1.03 -8.87
C LEU A 92 6.22 1.97 -9.29
N HIS A 93 6.17 3.22 -8.79
CA HIS A 93 7.18 4.22 -9.06
C HIS A 93 7.79 4.76 -7.76
N LEU A 94 9.06 4.44 -7.51
CA LEU A 94 9.84 5.00 -6.41
C LEU A 94 10.60 6.23 -6.92
N HIS A 95 10.25 7.39 -6.38
CA HIS A 95 10.81 8.69 -6.79
C HIS A 95 12.10 8.96 -6.03
N LEU A 96 13.24 8.72 -6.67
CA LEU A 96 14.57 8.85 -6.06
C LEU A 96 15.32 10.09 -6.51
N GLY A 97 14.90 10.69 -7.62
CA GLY A 97 15.60 11.79 -8.28
C GLY A 97 15.02 13.17 -7.95
N ASN A 98 15.63 14.18 -8.53
CA ASN A 98 15.27 15.59 -8.34
C ASN A 98 14.03 16.03 -9.15
N GLY A 99 13.06 15.14 -9.33
CA GLY A 99 11.80 15.43 -10.04
C GLY A 99 11.87 15.32 -11.56
N ARG A 100 13.02 14.92 -12.12
CA ARG A 100 13.21 14.74 -13.57
C ARG A 100 13.17 13.26 -14.02
N GLY A 101 12.75 12.34 -13.14
CA GLY A 101 12.66 10.91 -13.42
C GLY A 101 13.99 10.18 -13.55
N LYS A 102 15.12 10.88 -13.57
CA LYS A 102 16.44 10.30 -13.73
C LYS A 102 16.90 9.68 -12.41
N GLY A 103 17.06 8.35 -12.41
CA GLY A 103 17.44 7.59 -11.21
C GLY A 103 16.26 6.97 -10.48
N ASP A 104 15.03 7.28 -10.84
CA ASP A 104 13.83 6.67 -10.28
C ASP A 104 13.76 5.17 -10.62
N LEU A 105 13.07 4.42 -9.78
CA LEU A 105 12.73 3.03 -10.06
C LEU A 105 11.27 2.96 -10.50
N ILE A 106 11.03 2.45 -11.70
CA ILE A 106 9.69 2.36 -12.31
C ILE A 106 9.45 0.92 -12.73
N PHE A 107 8.43 0.30 -12.16
CA PHE A 107 7.98 -1.05 -12.47
C PHE A 107 6.53 -1.00 -12.93
N THR A 108 6.24 -1.48 -14.13
CA THR A 108 4.90 -1.43 -14.73
C THR A 108 4.09 -2.72 -14.52
N GLU A 109 4.77 -3.81 -14.18
CA GLU A 109 4.21 -5.16 -14.05
C GLU A 109 4.38 -5.69 -12.62
N SER A 110 4.15 -4.83 -11.63
CA SER A 110 4.27 -5.25 -10.23
C SER A 110 3.03 -6.03 -9.79
N LYS A 111 3.22 -6.93 -8.82
CA LYS A 111 2.12 -7.49 -8.04
C LYS A 111 2.03 -6.74 -6.72
N PHE A 112 0.82 -6.41 -6.30
CA PHE A 112 0.57 -5.68 -5.06
C PHE A 112 -0.51 -6.40 -4.24
N GLY A 113 -0.23 -6.61 -2.96
CA GLY A 113 -1.18 -7.29 -2.09
C GLY A 113 -0.70 -7.41 -0.66
N ARG A 114 -1.29 -8.36 0.08
CA ARG A 114 -1.03 -8.59 1.50
C ARG A 114 -1.16 -7.33 2.35
N LEU A 115 -2.15 -6.51 1.99
CA LEU A 115 -2.43 -5.27 2.70
C LEU A 115 -2.94 -5.59 4.11
N THR A 116 -2.34 -4.95 5.10
CA THR A 116 -2.83 -4.91 6.47
C THR A 116 -3.12 -3.48 6.88
N ILE A 117 -4.13 -3.30 7.69
CA ILE A 117 -4.68 -2.01 8.10
C ILE A 117 -4.74 -1.99 9.62
N ALA A 118 -4.12 -0.99 10.24
CA ALA A 118 -4.26 -0.72 11.67
C ALA A 118 -4.89 0.66 11.87
N CYS A 119 -6.11 0.69 12.37
CA CYS A 119 -6.81 1.94 12.68
C CYS A 119 -6.20 2.59 13.92
N LYS A 120 -5.81 3.84 13.81
CA LYS A 120 -5.28 4.64 14.92
C LYS A 120 -6.28 5.72 15.31
N GLU A 121 -6.31 6.08 16.59
CA GLU A 121 -7.03 7.25 17.08
C GLU A 121 -6.56 8.52 16.36
N GLY A 122 -7.47 9.43 16.07
CA GLY A 122 -7.19 10.66 15.33
C GLY A 122 -7.46 10.55 13.83
N GLY A 123 -7.90 9.38 13.33
CA GLY A 123 -8.29 9.20 11.93
C GLY A 123 -7.15 8.87 10.98
N THR A 124 -6.03 8.37 11.49
CA THR A 124 -4.92 7.84 10.70
C THR A 124 -4.97 6.32 10.66
N VAL A 125 -4.70 5.77 9.49
CA VAL A 125 -4.61 4.33 9.26
C VAL A 125 -3.18 3.97 8.89
N ALA A 126 -2.55 3.10 9.69
CA ALA A 126 -1.25 2.54 9.35
C ALA A 126 -1.41 1.32 8.44
N CYS A 127 -0.81 1.37 7.27
CA CYS A 127 -0.88 0.33 6.26
C CYS A 127 0.48 -0.35 6.11
N ILE A 128 0.46 -1.67 5.92
CA ILE A 128 1.60 -2.45 5.47
C ILE A 128 1.14 -3.27 4.27
N ALA A 129 1.93 -3.28 3.22
CA ALA A 129 1.65 -4.05 2.01
C ALA A 129 2.91 -4.71 1.47
N ARG A 130 2.74 -5.60 0.50
CA ARG A 130 3.82 -6.19 -0.27
C ARG A 130 3.66 -5.83 -1.74
N ALA A 131 4.74 -5.33 -2.33
CA ALA A 131 4.89 -5.21 -3.78
C ALA A 131 5.94 -6.21 -4.25
N GLN A 132 5.66 -6.94 -5.31
CA GLN A 132 6.60 -7.84 -5.96
C GLN A 132 6.99 -7.27 -7.30
N VAL A 133 8.30 -7.17 -7.55
CA VAL A 133 8.88 -6.62 -8.77
C VAL A 133 9.94 -7.55 -9.34
N LEU A 134 10.23 -7.38 -10.63
CA LEU A 134 11.29 -8.10 -11.34
C LEU A 134 12.38 -7.09 -11.76
N PRO A 135 13.27 -6.71 -10.84
CA PRO A 135 14.27 -5.69 -11.09
C PRO A 135 15.49 -6.25 -11.83
N SER A 136 16.18 -5.38 -12.58
CA SER A 136 17.53 -5.64 -13.05
C SER A 136 18.52 -5.70 -11.88
N PRO A 137 19.76 -6.18 -12.07
CA PRO A 137 20.80 -6.15 -11.03
C PRO A 137 21.08 -4.74 -10.49
N GLU A 138 21.09 -3.73 -11.35
CA GLU A 138 21.28 -2.33 -10.96
C GLU A 138 20.10 -1.80 -10.11
N GLU A 139 18.88 -2.11 -10.51
CA GLU A 139 17.67 -1.74 -9.78
C GLU A 139 17.61 -2.46 -8.43
N THR A 140 18.02 -3.72 -8.37
CA THR A 140 18.13 -4.49 -7.11
C THR A 140 19.12 -3.82 -6.16
N ALA A 141 20.29 -3.39 -6.63
CA ALA A 141 21.26 -2.67 -5.82
C ALA A 141 20.70 -1.35 -5.28
N LYS A 142 19.96 -0.60 -6.10
CA LYS A 142 19.26 0.61 -5.65
C LYS A 142 18.21 0.31 -4.57
N LEU A 143 17.39 -0.74 -4.77
CA LEU A 143 16.39 -1.16 -3.78
C LEU A 143 17.03 -1.50 -2.43
N VAL A 144 18.15 -2.22 -2.42
CA VAL A 144 18.88 -2.54 -1.19
C VAL A 144 19.32 -1.26 -0.46
N GLY A 145 19.77 -0.24 -1.21
CA GLY A 145 20.14 1.07 -0.66
C GLY A 145 18.98 1.86 -0.04
N LEU A 146 17.73 1.50 -0.35
CA LEU A 146 16.53 2.14 0.17
C LEU A 146 15.99 1.49 1.45
N LEU A 147 16.54 0.37 1.86
CA LEU A 147 16.08 -0.36 3.05
C LEU A 147 16.03 0.54 4.28
N LYS A 148 14.89 0.54 4.97
CA LYS A 148 14.58 1.38 6.13
C LYS A 148 14.46 2.89 5.84
N ARG A 149 14.55 3.30 4.58
CA ARG A 149 14.34 4.69 4.18
C ARG A 149 12.87 4.94 3.79
N GLU A 150 12.47 6.18 3.93
CA GLU A 150 11.21 6.71 3.41
C GLU A 150 11.44 7.26 2.00
N VAL A 151 10.59 6.87 1.07
CA VAL A 151 10.69 7.22 -0.35
C VAL A 151 9.32 7.68 -0.85
N PRO A 152 9.23 8.83 -1.52
CA PRO A 152 8.01 9.22 -2.21
C PRO A 152 7.67 8.16 -3.27
N THR A 153 6.48 7.59 -3.17
CA THR A 153 6.06 6.43 -3.99
C THR A 153 4.70 6.68 -4.63
N THR A 154 4.60 6.34 -5.90
CA THR A 154 3.33 6.28 -6.63
C THR A 154 2.95 4.82 -6.85
N ILE A 155 1.72 4.48 -6.51
CA ILE A 155 1.09 3.20 -6.83
C ILE A 155 -0.06 3.50 -7.77
N ASP A 156 0.05 3.04 -9.01
CA ASP A 156 -0.92 3.25 -10.09
C ASP A 156 -1.65 1.94 -10.39
N LEU A 157 -2.96 2.00 -10.26
CA LEU A 157 -3.84 0.85 -10.43
C LEU A 157 -4.63 0.89 -11.74
N THR A 158 -4.33 1.83 -12.63
CA THR A 158 -5.07 2.02 -13.89
C THR A 158 -5.17 0.73 -14.72
N ASN A 159 -4.10 -0.07 -14.72
CA ASN A 159 -4.03 -1.34 -15.46
C ASN A 159 -4.08 -2.56 -14.54
N ALA A 160 -4.38 -2.37 -13.26
CA ALA A 160 -4.34 -3.45 -12.29
C ALA A 160 -5.43 -4.50 -12.57
N VAL A 161 -5.06 -5.76 -12.46
CA VAL A 161 -5.93 -6.94 -12.61
C VAL A 161 -6.00 -7.66 -11.28
N ASP A 162 -7.20 -8.02 -10.86
CA ASP A 162 -7.41 -8.85 -9.67
C ASP A 162 -6.91 -10.26 -9.96
N THR A 163 -5.93 -10.73 -9.20
CA THR A 163 -5.33 -12.05 -9.38
C THR A 163 -6.00 -13.12 -8.54
N ASP A 164 -6.85 -12.74 -7.58
CA ASP A 164 -7.61 -13.71 -6.78
C ASP A 164 -8.80 -14.32 -7.55
N ALA A 165 -9.17 -13.72 -8.69
CA ALA A 165 -10.28 -14.21 -9.52
C ALA A 165 -9.93 -15.42 -10.40
N ASP A 166 -8.64 -15.75 -10.58
CA ASP A 166 -8.18 -16.80 -11.48
C ASP A 166 -8.01 -18.17 -10.81
N ASP A 167 -8.10 -18.28 -9.47
CA ASP A 167 -7.90 -19.54 -8.73
C ASP A 167 -9.21 -20.34 -8.47
N GLU A 168 -10.37 -19.90 -8.95
CA GLU A 168 -11.66 -20.62 -8.76
C GLU A 168 -12.13 -21.43 -9.99
N GLU A 169 -11.32 -21.61 -11.02
CA GLU A 169 -11.65 -22.50 -12.15
C GLU A 169 -10.65 -23.67 -12.26
N GLU A 170 -10.72 -24.62 -11.28
CA GLU A 170 -10.37 -26.05 -11.49
C GLU A 170 -11.27 -26.97 -10.67
#